data_7df048c2d5d926db4049e3a4b7d92529
#
_entry.id   7df048c2d5d926db4049e3a4b7d92529
#
_cell.length_a   1.000
_cell.length_b   1.000
_cell.length_c   1.000
_cell.angle_alpha   90.00
_cell.angle_beta   90.00
_cell.angle_gamma   90.00
#
_symmetry.space_group_name_H-M   'P 1'
#
loop_
_entity.id
_entity.type
_entity.pdbx_description
1 polymer ?
#
loop_
_entity_poly.entity_id
_entity_poly.type
_entity_poly.pdbx_seq_one_letter_code
_entity_poly.pdbx_strand_id
1 'polypeptide(L)'
;AELMAVASLLRDCGILVNMQYGVDASGAYSIRQPQALAGFFGYDKGMQMCYRDFYTYSEWELMLKRELAEGRPVLMSAQSPSLSHAFCCDGYDEQGLFHLNLGMSGEVDGYYYLPYLTPKQPEWYDENNPEGGMNLLQYMTIGIQPPVSSPEMQTERHSFGFSHIEAV
;
A
#
# COMPACT_ATOMS: atom_id res chain seq x y z
N ALA A 1 -3.98 29.98 2.51
CA ALA A 1 -3.99 29.45 1.13
C ALA A 1 -3.53 27.99 1.12
N GLU A 2 -2.39 27.66 1.70
CA GLU A 2 -1.78 26.30 1.69
C GLU A 2 -2.67 25.23 2.35
N LEU A 3 -3.18 25.50 3.56
CA LEU A 3 -4.08 24.57 4.27
C LEU A 3 -5.34 24.23 3.46
N MET A 4 -5.88 25.20 2.73
CA MET A 4 -7.05 24.97 1.86
C MET A 4 -6.70 24.10 0.66
N ALA A 5 -5.50 24.24 0.10
CA ALA A 5 -5.04 23.39 -1.00
C ALA A 5 -4.87 21.94 -0.55
N VAL A 6 -4.25 21.72 0.62
CA VAL A 6 -4.10 20.39 1.21
C VAL A 6 -5.47 19.77 1.52
N ALA A 7 -6.37 20.53 2.16
CA ALA A 7 -7.73 20.05 2.47
C ALA A 7 -8.52 19.69 1.20
N SER A 8 -8.37 20.47 0.13
CA SER A 8 -9.00 20.18 -1.17
C SER A 8 -8.44 18.90 -1.78
N LEU A 9 -7.11 18.70 -1.75
CA LEU A 9 -6.47 17.48 -2.24
C LEU A 9 -6.96 16.25 -1.49
N LEU A 10 -6.98 16.31 -0.15
CA LEU A 10 -7.45 15.19 0.69
C LEU A 10 -8.92 14.86 0.41
N ARG A 11 -9.76 15.89 0.26
CA ARG A 11 -11.17 15.71 -0.13
C ARG A 11 -11.28 15.01 -1.48
N ASP A 12 -10.52 15.47 -2.47
CA ASP A 12 -10.58 14.93 -3.82
C ASP A 12 -10.08 13.47 -3.84
N CYS A 13 -9.02 13.15 -3.11
CA CYS A 13 -8.59 11.76 -2.90
C CYS A 13 -9.71 10.89 -2.30
N GLY A 14 -10.39 11.38 -1.27
CA GLY A 14 -11.50 10.65 -0.65
C GLY A 14 -12.67 10.43 -1.61
N ILE A 15 -13.05 11.44 -2.39
CA ILE A 15 -14.10 11.31 -3.41
C ILE A 15 -13.72 10.23 -4.44
N LEU A 16 -12.49 10.27 -4.95
CA LEU A 16 -12.05 9.40 -6.04
C LEU A 16 -11.96 7.93 -5.63
N VAL A 17 -11.65 7.64 -4.38
CA VAL A 17 -11.69 6.26 -3.85
C VAL A 17 -13.08 5.88 -3.33
N ASN A 18 -14.07 6.78 -3.46
CA ASN A 18 -15.42 6.61 -2.92
C ASN A 18 -15.41 6.32 -1.41
N MET A 19 -14.70 7.19 -0.66
CA MET A 19 -14.61 7.10 0.79
C MET A 19 -15.98 7.17 1.43
N GLN A 20 -16.28 6.21 2.26
CA GLN A 20 -17.45 6.22 3.13
C GLN A 20 -17.07 6.91 4.44
N TYR A 21 -17.52 8.14 4.59
CA TYR A 21 -17.26 8.93 5.79
C TYR A 21 -18.27 8.59 6.88
N GLY A 22 -17.80 8.20 8.05
CA GLY A 22 -18.60 7.89 9.23
C GLY A 22 -18.16 8.71 10.44
N VAL A 23 -18.97 8.69 11.49
CA VAL A 23 -18.69 9.41 12.75
C VAL A 23 -17.54 8.74 13.51
N ASP A 24 -17.54 7.41 13.56
CA ASP A 24 -16.56 6.63 14.32
C ASP A 24 -15.36 6.22 13.45
N ALA A 25 -15.60 5.95 12.16
CA ALA A 25 -14.55 5.55 11.23
C ALA A 25 -14.92 5.92 9.79
N SER A 26 -13.90 6.08 8.96
CA SER A 26 -14.05 6.26 7.50
C SER A 26 -13.25 5.22 6.76
N GLY A 27 -13.75 4.72 5.64
CA GLY A 27 -13.09 3.65 4.90
C GLY A 27 -13.37 3.67 3.40
N ALA A 28 -12.45 3.11 2.64
CA ALA A 28 -12.58 2.88 1.20
C ALA A 28 -11.91 1.57 0.81
N TYR A 29 -12.34 0.98 -0.30
CA TYR A 29 -11.66 -0.18 -0.86
C TYR A 29 -10.39 0.25 -1.60
N SER A 30 -9.23 -0.22 -1.17
CA SER A 30 -7.93 0.14 -1.75
C SER A 30 -7.77 -0.27 -3.22
N ILE A 31 -8.58 -1.22 -3.72
CA ILE A 31 -8.64 -1.58 -5.14
C ILE A 31 -8.99 -0.38 -6.05
N ARG A 32 -9.53 0.68 -5.50
CA ARG A 32 -9.85 1.92 -6.23
C ARG A 32 -8.64 2.86 -6.39
N GLN A 33 -7.58 2.66 -5.61
CA GLN A 33 -6.40 3.54 -5.63
C GLN A 33 -5.73 3.62 -7.00
N PRO A 34 -5.42 2.51 -7.72
CA PRO A 34 -4.80 2.59 -9.04
C PRO A 34 -5.67 3.35 -10.05
N GLN A 35 -6.98 3.14 -10.01
CA GLN A 35 -7.92 3.84 -10.91
C GLN A 35 -7.97 5.34 -10.62
N ALA A 36 -7.99 5.72 -9.34
CA ALA A 36 -7.98 7.13 -8.93
C ALA A 36 -6.69 7.83 -9.35
N LEU A 37 -5.54 7.21 -9.09
CA LEU A 37 -4.23 7.74 -9.45
C LEU A 37 -4.07 7.89 -10.97
N ALA A 38 -4.40 6.87 -11.74
CA ALA A 38 -4.25 6.91 -13.19
C ALA A 38 -5.30 7.80 -13.88
N GLY A 39 -6.55 7.75 -13.40
CA GLY A 39 -7.65 8.44 -14.07
C GLY A 39 -7.71 9.92 -13.80
N PHE A 40 -7.28 10.38 -12.63
CA PHE A 40 -7.47 11.76 -12.18
C PHE A 40 -6.17 12.48 -11.84
N PHE A 41 -5.17 11.78 -11.36
CA PHE A 41 -3.88 12.38 -10.99
C PHE A 41 -2.81 12.19 -12.07
N GLY A 42 -3.15 11.55 -13.20
CA GLY A 42 -2.24 11.43 -14.35
C GLY A 42 -1.07 10.47 -14.14
N TYR A 43 -1.17 9.53 -13.20
CA TYR A 43 -0.18 8.48 -13.04
C TYR A 43 -0.24 7.43 -14.16
N ASP A 44 0.83 6.65 -14.28
CA ASP A 44 0.91 5.57 -15.26
C ASP A 44 -0.18 4.53 -15.02
N LYS A 45 -0.77 4.02 -16.12
CA LYS A 45 -1.85 3.01 -16.06
C LYS A 45 -1.33 1.60 -15.76
N GLY A 46 -0.02 1.38 -15.79
CA GLY A 46 0.61 0.09 -15.55
C GLY A 46 0.76 -0.28 -14.07
N MET A 47 0.14 0.46 -13.15
CA MET A 47 0.10 0.09 -11.74
C MET A 47 -0.54 -1.28 -11.55
N GLN A 48 0.02 -2.07 -10.63
CA GLN A 48 -0.47 -3.41 -10.32
C GLN A 48 -0.75 -3.54 -8.83
N MET A 49 -1.85 -4.22 -8.50
CA MET A 49 -2.16 -4.62 -7.14
C MET A 49 -1.73 -6.08 -6.95
N CYS A 50 -0.85 -6.31 -6.00
CA CYS A 50 -0.30 -7.60 -5.66
C CYS A 50 -0.81 -8.05 -4.29
N TYR A 51 -1.27 -9.28 -4.18
CA TYR A 51 -1.74 -9.87 -2.91
C TYR A 51 -0.64 -10.75 -2.34
N ARG A 52 -0.33 -10.57 -1.07
CA ARG A 52 0.76 -11.26 -0.35
C ARG A 52 0.69 -12.79 -0.48
N ASP A 53 -0.51 -13.34 -0.48
CA ASP A 53 -0.75 -14.80 -0.46
C ASP A 53 -0.28 -15.52 -1.73
N PHE A 54 -0.03 -14.78 -2.81
CA PHE A 54 0.45 -15.33 -4.08
C PHE A 54 1.98 -15.34 -4.23
N TYR A 55 2.70 -14.88 -3.23
CA TYR A 55 4.16 -14.71 -3.27
C TYR A 55 4.82 -15.33 -2.05
N THR A 56 6.02 -15.87 -2.22
CA THR A 56 6.91 -16.14 -1.09
C THR A 56 7.30 -14.83 -0.41
N TYR A 57 7.75 -14.90 0.84
CA TYR A 57 8.20 -13.69 1.53
C TYR A 57 9.36 -13.00 0.80
N SER A 58 10.31 -13.79 0.29
CA SER A 58 11.47 -13.25 -0.43
C SER A 58 11.09 -12.53 -1.72
N GLU A 59 10.10 -13.04 -2.46
CA GLU A 59 9.57 -12.37 -3.65
C GLU A 59 8.86 -11.06 -3.28
N TRP A 60 8.03 -11.10 -2.24
CA TRP A 60 7.33 -9.92 -1.73
C TRP A 60 8.29 -8.81 -1.31
N GLU A 61 9.29 -9.16 -0.50
CA GLU A 61 10.35 -8.25 -0.08
C GLU A 61 11.14 -7.68 -1.26
N LEU A 62 11.49 -8.52 -2.24
CA LEU A 62 12.23 -8.09 -3.42
C LEU A 62 11.41 -7.11 -4.27
N MET A 63 10.11 -7.34 -4.42
CA MET A 63 9.23 -6.44 -5.15
C MET A 63 9.17 -5.06 -4.49
N LEU A 64 9.00 -5.00 -3.17
CA LEU A 64 9.04 -3.76 -2.41
C LEU A 64 10.38 -3.03 -2.56
N LYS A 65 11.50 -3.73 -2.35
CA LYS A 65 12.83 -3.14 -2.48
C LYS A 65 13.11 -2.58 -3.87
N ARG A 66 12.61 -3.23 -4.93
CA ARG A 66 12.74 -2.71 -6.30
C ARG A 66 11.99 -1.39 -6.50
N GLU A 67 10.76 -1.30 -6.04
CA GLU A 67 9.99 -0.05 -6.12
C GLU A 67 10.70 1.08 -5.38
N LEU A 68 11.11 0.81 -4.14
CA LEU A 68 11.77 1.81 -3.29
C LEU A 68 13.13 2.24 -3.83
N ALA A 69 13.91 1.32 -4.40
CA ALA A 69 15.21 1.63 -5.04
C ALA A 69 15.05 2.53 -6.27
N GLU A 70 13.91 2.48 -6.94
CA GLU A 70 13.56 3.38 -8.05
C GLU A 70 12.86 4.67 -7.60
N GLY A 71 12.79 4.92 -6.29
CA GLY A 71 12.18 6.12 -5.70
C GLY A 71 10.64 6.11 -5.78
N ARG A 72 10.02 4.96 -5.92
CA ARG A 72 8.56 4.83 -5.94
C ARG A 72 8.05 4.33 -4.59
N PRO A 73 7.35 5.15 -3.82
CA PRO A 73 6.67 4.67 -2.62
C PRO A 73 5.54 3.71 -3.00
N VAL A 74 5.25 2.76 -2.10
CA VAL A 74 4.28 1.69 -2.33
C VAL A 74 3.09 1.89 -1.40
N LEU A 75 1.88 1.94 -1.97
CA LEU A 75 0.66 1.93 -1.18
C LEU A 75 0.36 0.49 -0.75
N MET A 76 0.20 0.30 0.54
CA MET A 76 -0.06 -1.00 1.15
C MET A 76 -1.35 -0.99 1.94
N SER A 77 -1.89 -2.17 2.17
CA SER A 77 -2.95 -2.40 3.13
C SER A 77 -2.77 -3.75 3.81
N ALA A 78 -3.21 -3.82 5.04
CA ALA A 78 -3.18 -5.03 5.84
C ALA A 78 -4.37 -5.06 6.81
N GLN A 79 -4.65 -6.23 7.35
CA GLN A 79 -5.73 -6.44 8.30
C GLN A 79 -5.23 -7.16 9.56
N SER A 80 -5.85 -6.84 10.66
CA SER A 80 -5.91 -7.66 11.87
C SER A 80 -7.33 -8.23 12.00
N PRO A 81 -7.63 -9.10 12.97
CA PRO A 81 -8.98 -9.56 13.20
C PRO A 81 -9.99 -8.44 13.49
N SER A 82 -9.55 -7.30 13.98
CA SER A 82 -10.40 -6.18 14.42
C SER A 82 -10.30 -4.93 13.55
N LEU A 83 -9.24 -4.80 12.74
CA LEU A 83 -8.94 -3.56 12.01
C LEU A 83 -8.41 -3.85 10.60
N SER A 84 -8.79 -3.01 9.64
CA SER A 84 -8.17 -2.91 8.32
C SER A 84 -7.59 -1.52 8.14
N HIS A 85 -6.35 -1.42 7.68
CA HIS A 85 -5.66 -0.14 7.50
C HIS A 85 -4.86 -0.08 6.21
N ALA A 86 -4.85 1.11 5.59
CA ALA A 86 -4.02 1.42 4.43
C ALA A 86 -2.89 2.37 4.85
N PHE A 87 -1.70 2.14 4.33
CA PHE A 87 -0.49 2.87 4.69
C PHE A 87 0.48 2.96 3.51
N CYS A 88 1.54 3.73 3.67
CA CYS A 88 2.58 3.88 2.66
C CYS A 88 3.88 3.26 3.15
N CYS A 89 4.53 2.47 2.28
CA CYS A 89 5.91 2.04 2.47
C CYS A 89 6.80 2.91 1.59
N ASP A 90 7.74 3.64 2.20
CA ASP A 90 8.56 4.65 1.52
C ASP A 90 10.07 4.47 1.73
N GLY A 91 10.50 3.43 2.45
CA GLY A 91 11.90 3.12 2.67
C GLY A 91 12.16 1.73 3.23
N TYR A 92 13.44 1.37 3.32
CA TYR A 92 13.91 0.20 4.05
C TYR A 92 15.34 0.42 4.54
N ASP A 93 15.73 -0.32 5.58
CA ASP A 93 17.06 -0.26 6.15
C ASP A 93 17.93 -1.47 5.77
N GLU A 94 19.19 -1.46 6.24
CA GLU A 94 20.15 -2.54 6.02
C GLU A 94 19.79 -3.83 6.78
N GLN A 95 18.97 -3.74 7.81
CA GLN A 95 18.47 -4.86 8.61
C GLN A 95 17.27 -5.55 7.95
N GLY A 96 16.74 -4.99 6.86
CA GLY A 96 15.58 -5.51 6.14
C GLY A 96 14.25 -5.12 6.78
N LEU A 97 14.25 -4.07 7.62
CA LEU A 97 13.03 -3.45 8.10
C LEU A 97 12.54 -2.42 7.09
N PHE A 98 11.24 -2.31 6.92
CA PHE A 98 10.61 -1.36 6.01
C PHE A 98 10.07 -0.16 6.78
N HIS A 99 10.37 1.02 6.27
CA HIS A 99 9.80 2.25 6.80
C HIS A 99 8.37 2.40 6.33
N LEU A 100 7.45 2.54 7.29
CA LEU A 100 6.03 2.69 7.03
C LEU A 100 5.55 4.03 7.57
N ASN A 101 4.84 4.77 6.72
CA ASN A 101 4.03 5.89 7.10
C ASN A 101 2.59 5.39 7.29
N LEU A 102 2.17 5.30 8.53
CA LEU A 102 0.88 4.77 8.92
C LEU A 102 -0.22 5.84 9.02
N GLY A 103 0.15 7.09 8.78
CA GLY A 103 -0.78 8.23 8.70
C GLY A 103 -1.06 8.88 10.04
N MET A 104 -1.22 8.21 11.12
CA MET A 104 -1.65 8.62 12.47
C MET A 104 -0.86 9.83 13.06
N SER A 105 -0.85 10.94 12.31
CA SER A 105 -0.09 12.16 12.64
C SER A 105 1.43 11.91 12.80
N GLY A 106 1.94 10.80 12.26
CA GLY A 106 3.33 10.36 12.37
C GLY A 106 3.69 9.67 13.69
N GLU A 107 2.75 9.48 14.60
CA GLU A 107 3.03 8.93 15.94
C GLU A 107 3.52 7.49 15.92
N VAL A 108 3.17 6.74 14.88
CA VAL A 108 3.54 5.32 14.70
C VAL A 108 4.33 5.07 13.44
N ASP A 109 4.79 6.10 12.77
CA ASP A 109 5.69 5.96 11.64
C ASP A 109 7.02 5.39 12.11
N GLY A 110 7.61 4.49 11.32
CA GLY A 110 8.86 3.85 11.72
C GLY A 110 9.20 2.62 10.89
N TYR A 111 10.21 1.88 11.39
CA TYR A 111 10.72 0.68 10.74
C TYR A 111 10.08 -0.56 11.31
N TYR A 112 9.52 -1.39 10.42
CA TYR A 112 8.75 -2.59 10.79
C TYR A 112 9.22 -3.81 10.01
N TYR A 113 9.09 -4.97 10.66
CA TYR A 113 9.22 -6.25 10.01
C TYR A 113 7.88 -6.68 9.44
N LEU A 114 7.72 -6.65 8.13
CA LEU A 114 6.43 -6.83 7.47
C LEU A 114 5.69 -8.14 7.78
N PRO A 115 6.36 -9.30 7.98
CA PRO A 115 5.67 -10.53 8.39
C PRO A 115 4.96 -10.42 9.73
N TYR A 116 5.39 -9.50 10.59
CA TYR A 116 4.84 -9.28 11.93
C TYR A 116 4.62 -7.79 12.16
N LEU A 117 3.75 -7.19 11.34
CA LEU A 117 3.42 -5.77 11.45
C LEU A 117 2.56 -5.54 12.71
N THR A 118 3.22 -5.16 13.79
CA THR A 118 2.59 -4.87 15.08
C THR A 118 2.90 -3.43 15.52
N PRO A 119 2.21 -2.43 14.97
CA PRO A 119 2.33 -1.07 15.46
C PRO A 119 1.90 -1.01 16.93
N LYS A 120 2.73 -0.42 17.77
CA LYS A 120 2.47 -0.30 19.21
C LYS A 120 1.48 0.84 19.48
N GLN A 121 0.25 0.67 18.99
CA GLN A 121 -0.84 1.57 19.39
C GLN A 121 -1.93 0.79 20.11
N PRO A 122 -2.53 1.35 21.18
CA PRO A 122 -3.59 0.69 21.94
C PRO A 122 -4.77 0.24 21.09
N GLU A 123 -5.08 0.99 20.03
CA GLU A 123 -6.21 0.71 19.11
C GLU A 123 -5.93 -0.46 18.16
N TRP A 124 -4.65 -0.80 17.95
CA TRP A 124 -4.20 -1.86 17.04
C TRP A 124 -3.61 -3.05 17.78
N TYR A 125 -3.40 -2.89 19.07
CA TYR A 125 -2.90 -3.91 19.96
C TYR A 125 -4.07 -4.60 20.66
N ASP A 126 -4.31 -5.86 20.33
CA ASP A 126 -5.22 -6.70 21.06
C ASP A 126 -4.45 -7.43 22.17
N GLU A 127 -4.70 -7.08 23.44
CA GLU A 127 -4.05 -7.72 24.60
C GLU A 127 -4.32 -9.24 24.62
N ASN A 128 -5.43 -9.70 24.01
CA ASN A 128 -5.80 -11.10 23.92
C ASN A 128 -5.11 -11.82 22.75
N ASN A 129 -4.51 -11.07 21.83
CA ASN A 129 -3.74 -11.58 20.71
C ASN A 129 -2.51 -10.72 20.44
N PRO A 130 -1.52 -10.72 21.34
CA PRO A 130 -0.32 -9.88 21.24
C PRO A 130 0.54 -10.22 20.01
N GLU A 131 0.34 -11.38 19.39
CA GLU A 131 1.01 -11.80 18.15
C GLU A 131 0.18 -11.48 16.89
N GLY A 132 -1.03 -10.99 17.08
CA GLY A 132 -2.03 -10.81 16.03
C GLY A 132 -1.94 -9.48 15.29
N GLY A 133 -0.75 -8.99 14.98
CA GLY A 133 -0.55 -7.78 14.19
C GLY A 133 -1.31 -7.75 12.85
N MET A 134 -1.12 -6.71 12.07
CA MET A 134 -1.76 -6.52 10.75
C MET A 134 -1.14 -7.43 9.69
N ASN A 135 -1.29 -8.73 9.87
CA ASN A 135 -0.62 -9.76 9.06
C ASN A 135 -1.55 -10.44 8.05
N LEU A 136 -2.85 -10.14 8.12
CA LEU A 136 -3.86 -10.75 7.26
C LEU A 136 -4.09 -9.89 6.01
N LEU A 137 -4.43 -10.55 4.91
CA LEU A 137 -4.85 -9.93 3.65
C LEU A 137 -3.97 -8.75 3.24
N GLN A 138 -2.66 -8.90 3.38
CA GLN A 138 -1.73 -7.87 2.93
C GLN A 138 -1.76 -7.77 1.41
N TYR A 139 -1.81 -6.55 0.91
CA TYR A 139 -1.59 -6.27 -0.51
C TYR A 139 -0.84 -4.96 -0.69
N MET A 140 -0.23 -4.80 -1.85
CA MET A 140 0.49 -3.60 -2.24
C MET A 140 0.13 -3.17 -3.65
N THR A 141 0.17 -1.87 -3.91
CA THR A 141 0.10 -1.28 -5.25
C THR A 141 1.50 -0.84 -5.65
N ILE A 142 2.02 -1.43 -6.71
CA ILE A 142 3.35 -1.14 -7.30
C ILE A 142 3.22 -0.42 -8.63
N GLY A 143 4.33 0.15 -9.13
CA GLY A 143 4.36 0.89 -10.38
C GLY A 143 3.74 2.28 -10.29
N ILE A 144 3.71 2.89 -9.10
CA ILE A 144 3.20 4.26 -8.89
C ILE A 144 4.24 5.25 -9.38
N GLN A 145 4.06 5.76 -10.59
CA GLN A 145 5.00 6.64 -11.27
C GLN A 145 4.31 7.55 -12.29
N PRO A 146 4.98 8.60 -12.76
CA PRO A 146 4.50 9.39 -13.91
C PRO A 146 4.28 8.51 -15.15
N PRO A 147 3.44 8.92 -16.11
CA PRO A 147 3.19 8.16 -17.32
C PRO A 147 4.47 7.89 -18.10
N VAL A 148 4.65 6.67 -18.54
CA VAL A 148 5.79 6.27 -19.39
C VAL A 148 5.43 6.53 -20.84
N SER A 149 6.23 7.36 -21.51
CA SER A 149 5.96 7.83 -22.87
C SER A 149 6.34 6.85 -23.99
N SER A 150 7.02 5.74 -23.69
CA SER A 150 7.45 4.77 -24.71
C SER A 150 6.73 3.43 -24.61
N PRO A 151 6.27 2.88 -25.77
CA PRO A 151 5.62 1.58 -25.83
C PRO A 151 6.48 0.40 -25.33
N GLU A 152 7.79 0.50 -25.46
CA GLU A 152 8.75 -0.55 -25.08
C GLU A 152 8.79 -0.85 -23.59
N MET A 153 8.62 0.17 -22.74
CA MET A 153 8.58 -0.04 -21.28
C MET A 153 7.25 -0.56 -20.76
N GLN A 154 6.18 -0.49 -21.55
CA GLN A 154 4.88 -1.07 -21.17
C GLN A 154 4.86 -2.59 -21.29
N THR A 155 5.66 -3.16 -22.20
CA THR A 155 5.71 -4.60 -22.42
C THR A 155 6.49 -5.37 -21.34
N GLU A 156 7.49 -4.78 -20.74
CA GLU A 156 8.26 -5.43 -19.65
C GLU A 156 7.45 -5.54 -18.33
N ARG A 157 6.45 -4.68 -18.14
CA ARG A 157 5.63 -4.69 -16.93
C ARG A 157 4.57 -5.79 -16.87
N HIS A 158 4.23 -6.35 -18.03
CA HIS A 158 3.24 -7.44 -18.10
C HIS A 158 3.82 -8.83 -17.80
N SER A 159 5.12 -8.96 -17.56
CA SER A 159 5.76 -10.25 -17.31
C SER A 159 5.54 -10.83 -15.90
N PHE A 160 4.87 -10.11 -15.01
CA PHE A 160 4.45 -10.63 -13.70
C PHE A 160 2.98 -11.07 -13.67
N GLY A 161 2.34 -11.20 -14.81
CA GLY A 161 1.00 -11.76 -14.91
C GLY A 161 1.03 -13.28 -14.76
N PHE A 162 0.28 -13.79 -13.82
CA PHE A 162 -0.27 -15.13 -13.63
C PHE A 162 0.05 -16.17 -14.73
N SER A 163 1.27 -16.61 -14.84
CA SER A 163 1.63 -17.65 -15.84
C SER A 163 1.67 -19.07 -15.26
N HIS A 164 1.21 -19.30 -14.03
CA HIS A 164 1.11 -20.67 -13.48
C HIS A 164 -0.09 -20.80 -12.53
N ILE A 165 -1.28 -20.91 -13.10
CA ILE A 165 -2.34 -21.71 -12.49
C ILE A 165 -2.56 -22.87 -13.46
N GLU A 166 -1.83 -23.95 -13.29
CA GLU A 166 -2.27 -25.25 -13.78
C GLU A 166 -3.34 -25.73 -12.80
N ALA A 167 -4.56 -25.85 -13.31
CA ALA A 167 -5.63 -26.48 -12.56
C ALA A 167 -5.28 -27.96 -12.34
N VAL A 168 -5.23 -28.36 -11.07
CA VAL A 168 -5.22 -29.77 -10.65
C VAL A 168 -6.65 -30.25 -10.56
#